data_a21b72d82792928cfe80fc2053c36fe6
#
_entry.id   a21b72d82792928cfe80fc2053c36fe6
#
_cell.length_a   1.000
_cell.length_b   1.000
_cell.length_c   1.000
_cell.angle_alpha   90.00
_cell.angle_beta   90.00
_cell.angle_gamma   90.00
#
_symmetry.space_group_name_H-M   'P 1'
#
loop_
_entity.id
_entity.type
_entity.pdbx_description
1 polymer ?
#
loop_
_entity_poly.entity_id
_entity_poly.type
_entity_poly.pdbx_seq_one_letter_code
_entity_poly.pdbx_strand_id
1 'polypeptide(L)'
;MTPTSLTATRRTITGLASVAVLSVSCTTASVAVQDAAPVPARPPVQDTTANTIDMGRMTMDMPGMPGDMAPADPSGWRMPPMQGMDMSMMAFLGGETPTVEPFLPGADLDDMQRSMLPEATPAEVIELADGDVLDLTAGLVRRDIGGQSVIMYGFNNQYPGPLLRVRQHSSITVNFTNEIDFPTTLRWHGVRLENRFDGVPGLTQRPVRVGETFQYEVRFPDAGVFWYHPHQRGEIAQDLGLYGNIVVESSEPDYYDPVNHEETLILDDILIDESGLAPWGFEAPTHALMGRFGNVLLVNGETSRELEVRRGDVVRYQLTNASNTRILNLSWGGAPIKLIAGDLGKFERDIRVGSVLIAPGQRYVVEVRFDEEGEVALTNRIQAIDHARGEFYPHTDTLGTVFVSGEITAADHSETFGRLREHSEVQADIERVRPYFDRPPDRGLVLTMRARGLLIPIRQMMAIDTLYVPPVEWNETMPMMNWLSTGMEVTWILPDAAVMEDGQELRPAMGWRFTEGDVVKIRLFNDPKSLHPMNHPMHLHGQRFLVLEQDGVRLNDLVWRDTVLVPVGSTVDILVEMSNPGVWMFNCQIPEHVGTGMSISFRVDPAP
;
A
#
# COMPACT_ATOMS: atom_id res chain seq x y z
N MET A 1 2.61 71.68 17.24
CA MET A 1 1.85 72.31 18.33
C MET A 1 1.38 71.19 19.23
N THR A 2 1.88 71.25 20.40
CA THR A 2 1.87 70.33 21.52
C THR A 2 0.51 70.20 22.25
N PRO A 3 0.44 69.44 23.31
CA PRO A 3 -0.53 68.39 23.59
C PRO A 3 -1.47 68.77 24.76
N THR A 4 -2.44 67.94 25.09
CA THR A 4 -3.07 68.02 26.44
C THR A 4 -3.40 66.64 26.98
N SER A 5 -2.80 66.38 28.12
CA SER A 5 -3.04 65.30 29.07
C SER A 5 -4.27 65.57 29.93
N LEU A 6 -4.89 64.56 30.50
CA LEU A 6 -5.59 64.57 31.81
C LEU A 6 -5.96 63.12 32.19
N THR A 7 -5.22 62.57 33.08
CA THR A 7 -5.33 62.32 34.51
C THR A 7 -6.47 61.42 35.01
N ALA A 8 -6.02 60.47 35.79
CA ALA A 8 -6.67 59.38 36.51
C ALA A 8 -7.71 59.81 37.56
N THR A 9 -8.64 58.91 37.86
CA THR A 9 -9.18 58.84 39.26
C THR A 9 -9.50 57.38 39.62
N ARG A 10 -8.80 56.90 40.61
CA ARG A 10 -9.10 55.72 41.41
C ARG A 10 -10.34 55.92 42.24
N ARG A 11 -11.23 54.92 42.31
CA ARG A 11 -12.08 54.71 43.50
C ARG A 11 -12.12 53.23 43.86
N THR A 12 -11.55 52.96 45.02
CA THR A 12 -11.65 51.75 45.82
C THR A 12 -13.01 51.68 46.49
N ILE A 13 -13.72 50.56 46.40
CA ILE A 13 -14.78 50.20 47.32
C ILE A 13 -14.60 48.76 47.72
N THR A 14 -14.30 48.57 48.99
CA THR A 14 -14.32 47.32 49.74
C THR A 14 -15.75 46.91 50.05
N GLY A 15 -16.11 45.66 49.79
CA GLY A 15 -17.37 45.07 50.25
C GLY A 15 -17.21 43.56 50.38
N LEU A 16 -17.13 43.07 51.60
CA LEU A 16 -17.24 41.66 51.98
C LEU A 16 -18.66 41.16 51.71
N ALA A 17 -18.81 39.99 51.10
CA ALA A 17 -19.97 39.13 51.39
C ALA A 17 -19.66 37.68 50.93
N SER A 18 -19.63 36.81 51.90
CA SER A 18 -20.09 35.43 52.03
C SER A 18 -19.94 34.43 50.86
N VAL A 19 -19.11 33.45 51.12
CA VAL A 19 -18.94 32.18 50.40
C VAL A 19 -20.21 31.34 50.55
N ALA A 20 -20.89 31.05 49.46
CA ALA A 20 -21.80 29.92 49.35
C ALA A 20 -21.17 28.90 48.37
N VAL A 21 -20.72 27.78 48.91
CA VAL A 21 -20.25 26.63 48.15
C VAL A 21 -21.47 25.91 47.59
N LEU A 22 -21.69 26.08 46.28
CA LEU A 22 -22.57 25.20 45.50
C LEU A 22 -21.68 24.20 44.79
N SER A 23 -21.68 22.98 45.29
CA SER A 23 -21.13 21.82 44.58
C SER A 23 -22.02 21.50 43.40
N VAL A 24 -21.59 21.90 42.22
CA VAL A 24 -22.13 21.41 40.96
C VAL A 24 -21.36 20.12 40.60
N SER A 25 -22.04 18.99 40.78
CA SER A 25 -21.55 17.72 40.22
C SER A 25 -21.60 17.79 38.69
N CYS A 26 -20.44 18.00 38.07
CA CYS A 26 -20.27 17.73 36.64
C CYS A 26 -20.32 16.21 36.43
N THR A 27 -21.46 15.70 36.01
CA THR A 27 -21.53 14.42 35.33
C THR A 27 -20.92 14.61 33.95
N THR A 28 -19.65 14.25 33.81
CA THR A 28 -19.01 14.06 32.53
C THR A 28 -19.69 12.84 31.87
N ALA A 29 -20.54 13.11 30.89
CA ALA A 29 -20.93 12.10 29.93
C ALA A 29 -19.68 11.78 29.11
N SER A 30 -18.97 10.72 29.47
CA SER A 30 -17.99 10.09 28.60
C SER A 30 -18.73 9.54 27.38
N VAL A 31 -18.57 10.22 26.26
CA VAL A 31 -18.86 9.61 24.95
C VAL A 31 -17.90 8.43 24.85
N ALA A 32 -18.45 7.24 24.92
CA ALA A 32 -17.68 6.03 24.67
C ALA A 32 -17.18 6.11 23.22
N VAL A 33 -15.87 6.31 23.06
CA VAL A 33 -15.16 5.89 21.86
C VAL A 33 -15.47 4.40 21.76
N GLN A 34 -16.15 3.98 20.70
CA GLN A 34 -16.23 2.57 20.38
C GLN A 34 -14.79 2.17 20.03
N ASP A 35 -14.11 1.63 21.03
CA ASP A 35 -12.90 0.87 20.81
C ASP A 35 -13.20 -0.19 19.74
N ALA A 36 -12.32 -0.28 18.77
CA ALA A 36 -12.25 -1.44 17.90
C ALA A 36 -12.40 -2.68 18.79
N ALA A 37 -13.27 -3.60 18.38
CA ALA A 37 -13.59 -4.78 19.15
C ALA A 37 -12.29 -5.41 19.70
N PRO A 38 -12.22 -5.72 21.00
CA PRO A 38 -11.01 -6.30 21.57
C PRO A 38 -10.73 -7.59 20.80
N VAL A 39 -9.53 -7.67 20.23
CA VAL A 39 -9.00 -8.92 19.70
C VAL A 39 -9.22 -9.97 20.79
N PRO A 40 -9.92 -11.07 20.53
CA PRO A 40 -10.16 -12.09 21.54
C PRO A 40 -8.82 -12.52 22.09
N ALA A 41 -8.69 -12.49 23.43
CA ALA A 41 -7.51 -12.96 24.12
C ALA A 41 -7.18 -14.37 23.61
N ARG A 42 -5.97 -14.54 23.10
CA ARG A 42 -5.42 -15.84 22.70
C ARG A 42 -5.70 -16.83 23.80
N PRO A 43 -6.23 -18.03 23.49
CA PRO A 43 -6.24 -19.10 24.48
C PRO A 43 -4.80 -19.32 24.97
N PRO A 44 -4.60 -19.60 26.26
CA PRO A 44 -3.26 -19.81 26.79
C PRO A 44 -2.62 -20.92 25.95
N VAL A 45 -1.46 -20.61 25.36
CA VAL A 45 -0.61 -21.58 24.70
C VAL A 45 -0.35 -22.66 25.75
N GLN A 46 -0.87 -23.85 25.53
CA GLN A 46 -0.48 -24.99 26.33
C GLN A 46 1.01 -25.15 26.15
N ASP A 47 1.71 -25.07 27.27
CA ASP A 47 3.12 -25.27 27.40
C ASP A 47 3.47 -26.69 26.92
N THR A 48 3.63 -26.85 25.61
CA THR A 48 4.25 -28.05 25.07
C THR A 48 5.73 -27.78 25.17
N THR A 49 6.28 -28.25 26.29
CA THR A 49 7.69 -28.51 26.58
C THR A 49 8.65 -27.88 25.60
N ALA A 50 9.24 -26.77 26.06
CA ALA A 50 10.37 -26.14 25.41
C ALA A 50 11.35 -27.22 24.93
N ASN A 51 11.35 -27.49 23.64
CA ASN A 51 12.53 -28.02 23.00
C ASN A 51 13.54 -26.88 23.03
N THR A 52 14.25 -26.77 24.13
CA THR A 52 15.52 -26.07 24.19
C THR A 52 16.41 -26.76 23.17
N ILE A 53 16.49 -26.14 21.97
CA ILE A 53 17.52 -26.52 21.01
C ILE A 53 18.83 -26.23 21.71
N ASP A 54 19.53 -27.30 22.07
CA ASP A 54 20.89 -27.23 22.63
C ASP A 54 21.80 -26.63 21.55
N MET A 55 21.98 -25.31 21.59
CA MET A 55 22.80 -24.54 20.68
C MET A 55 24.29 -24.86 20.77
N GLY A 56 24.69 -25.70 21.75
CA GLY A 56 26.08 -26.12 21.97
C GLY A 56 26.59 -27.23 21.04
N ARG A 57 25.75 -27.83 20.20
CA ARG A 57 26.12 -29.00 19.37
C ARG A 57 25.85 -28.89 17.87
N MET A 58 25.53 -27.71 17.36
CA MET A 58 25.42 -27.51 15.89
C MET A 58 26.77 -27.08 15.30
N THR A 59 27.66 -28.03 15.07
CA THR A 59 28.66 -27.90 14.01
C THR A 59 27.90 -28.06 12.68
N MET A 60 27.51 -26.96 12.05
CA MET A 60 26.96 -27.01 10.69
C MET A 60 28.14 -27.05 9.71
N ASP A 61 28.40 -28.21 9.14
CA ASP A 61 29.06 -28.33 7.85
C ASP A 61 28.05 -27.76 6.80
N MET A 62 28.21 -26.50 6.46
CA MET A 62 27.47 -25.88 5.35
C MET A 62 28.27 -26.10 4.07
N PRO A 63 27.76 -26.88 3.09
CA PRO A 63 28.47 -27.07 1.83
C PRO A 63 28.47 -25.73 1.07
N GLY A 64 29.65 -25.16 0.85
CA GLY A 64 29.83 -23.99 -0.02
C GLY A 64 30.25 -22.69 0.66
N MET A 65 30.50 -22.68 1.98
CA MET A 65 31.20 -21.56 2.60
C MET A 65 32.71 -21.79 2.57
N PRO A 66 33.54 -20.78 2.20
CA PRO A 66 34.97 -20.83 2.48
C PRO A 66 35.16 -20.96 4.00
N GLY A 67 35.96 -21.90 4.43
CA GLY A 67 36.18 -22.24 5.86
C GLY A 67 36.68 -21.10 6.75
N ASP A 68 36.98 -19.95 6.19
CA ASP A 68 37.57 -18.79 6.89
C ASP A 68 36.55 -17.70 7.27
N MET A 69 35.25 -17.85 6.95
CA MET A 69 34.23 -16.83 7.18
C MET A 69 33.40 -17.01 8.47
N ALA A 70 33.65 -18.06 9.27
CA ALA A 70 33.03 -18.15 10.58
C ALA A 70 33.86 -17.35 11.60
N PRO A 71 33.23 -16.53 12.46
CA PRO A 71 33.95 -15.86 13.54
C PRO A 71 34.63 -16.91 14.42
N ALA A 72 35.90 -16.70 14.77
CA ALA A 72 36.70 -17.62 15.54
C ALA A 72 36.13 -17.87 16.97
N ASP A 73 35.29 -16.98 17.45
CA ASP A 73 34.55 -17.09 18.71
C ASP A 73 33.16 -16.47 18.60
N PRO A 74 32.10 -17.24 18.32
CA PRO A 74 30.74 -16.73 18.25
C PRO A 74 30.22 -16.17 19.60
N SER A 75 30.83 -16.52 20.74
CA SER A 75 30.43 -15.98 22.05
C SER A 75 30.89 -14.55 22.30
N GLY A 76 31.88 -14.08 21.53
CA GLY A 76 32.37 -12.70 21.56
C GLY A 76 31.64 -11.74 20.63
N TRP A 77 30.79 -12.28 19.75
CA TRP A 77 30.06 -11.45 18.79
C TRP A 77 29.01 -10.57 19.49
N ARG A 78 29.07 -9.28 19.21
CA ARG A 78 28.07 -8.31 19.67
C ARG A 78 27.35 -7.73 18.45
N MET A 79 26.04 -7.63 18.54
CA MET A 79 25.25 -6.96 17.53
C MET A 79 25.74 -5.51 17.40
N PRO A 80 26.16 -5.06 16.21
CA PRO A 80 26.54 -3.68 16.02
C PRO A 80 25.30 -2.79 16.14
N PRO A 81 25.44 -1.53 16.60
CA PRO A 81 24.36 -0.58 16.55
C PRO A 81 23.91 -0.41 15.10
N MET A 82 22.61 -0.43 14.85
CA MET A 82 22.04 -0.36 13.52
C MET A 82 22.24 0.99 12.85
N GLN A 83 22.36 2.08 13.60
CA GLN A 83 22.77 3.38 13.09
C GLN A 83 24.29 3.58 13.19
N GLY A 84 24.93 3.95 12.08
CA GLY A 84 26.35 4.29 12.07
C GLY A 84 27.28 3.11 12.32
N MET A 85 27.08 2.00 11.62
CA MET A 85 27.92 0.83 11.74
C MET A 85 29.39 1.18 11.49
N ASP A 86 30.25 0.85 12.46
CA ASP A 86 31.67 1.06 12.34
C ASP A 86 32.26 0.15 11.24
N MET A 87 32.99 0.72 10.29
CA MET A 87 33.69 0.00 9.21
C MET A 87 34.65 -1.07 9.73
N SER A 88 35.08 -1.02 11.01
CA SER A 88 35.86 -2.08 11.64
C SER A 88 35.16 -3.44 11.64
N MET A 89 33.84 -3.46 11.61
CA MET A 89 33.04 -4.69 11.50
C MET A 89 33.24 -5.41 10.15
N MET A 90 33.51 -4.66 9.07
CA MET A 90 33.78 -5.27 7.76
C MET A 90 35.02 -6.15 7.78
N ALA A 91 36.07 -5.69 8.46
CA ALA A 91 37.30 -6.48 8.63
C ALA A 91 37.05 -7.76 9.47
N PHE A 92 36.16 -7.67 10.47
CA PHE A 92 35.79 -8.81 11.31
C PHE A 92 34.97 -9.86 10.53
N LEU A 93 34.08 -9.41 9.63
CA LEU A 93 33.24 -10.29 8.83
C LEU A 93 33.94 -10.81 7.56
N GLY A 94 35.19 -10.36 7.30
CA GLY A 94 36.00 -10.83 6.19
C GLY A 94 35.46 -10.52 4.79
N GLY A 95 34.49 -9.61 4.68
CA GLY A 95 33.82 -9.31 3.44
C GLY A 95 34.03 -7.88 2.94
N GLU A 96 34.10 -7.72 1.64
CA GLU A 96 33.92 -6.42 0.98
C GLU A 96 32.41 -6.11 0.94
N THR A 97 32.05 -4.83 1.04
CA THR A 97 30.65 -4.40 0.84
C THR A 97 30.19 -4.88 -0.55
N PRO A 98 29.09 -5.62 -0.65
CA PRO A 98 28.56 -6.00 -1.96
C PRO A 98 28.31 -4.73 -2.78
N THR A 99 28.97 -4.64 -3.93
CA THR A 99 28.76 -3.52 -4.86
C THR A 99 27.54 -3.83 -5.70
N VAL A 100 26.40 -3.25 -5.33
CA VAL A 100 25.26 -3.10 -6.22
C VAL A 100 25.41 -1.70 -6.84
N GLU A 101 25.51 -1.63 -8.15
CA GLU A 101 25.57 -0.32 -8.80
C GLU A 101 24.27 0.45 -8.53
N PRO A 102 24.36 1.65 -7.94
CA PRO A 102 23.20 2.46 -7.67
C PRO A 102 22.56 2.92 -8.97
N PHE A 103 21.24 2.89 -9.06
CA PHE A 103 20.47 3.39 -10.17
C PHE A 103 19.82 4.73 -9.84
N LEU A 104 19.95 5.69 -10.74
CA LEU A 104 19.20 6.94 -10.78
C LEU A 104 18.67 7.16 -12.20
N PRO A 105 17.46 7.72 -12.37
CA PRO A 105 16.92 8.01 -13.70
C PRO A 105 17.76 9.05 -14.43
N GLY A 106 17.97 8.83 -15.72
CA GLY A 106 18.77 9.72 -16.56
C GLY A 106 20.23 9.80 -16.14
N ALA A 107 20.80 8.74 -15.53
CA ALA A 107 22.22 8.73 -15.11
C ALA A 107 23.18 8.94 -16.26
N ASP A 108 22.85 8.45 -17.46
CA ASP A 108 23.67 8.59 -18.67
C ASP A 108 23.57 9.96 -19.33
N LEU A 109 22.68 10.86 -18.87
CA LEU A 109 22.49 12.18 -19.43
C LEU A 109 23.57 13.17 -18.93
N ASP A 110 24.12 13.99 -19.81
CA ASP A 110 24.94 15.12 -19.42
C ASP A 110 24.11 16.30 -18.86
N ASP A 111 24.76 17.29 -18.26
CA ASP A 111 24.08 18.42 -17.62
C ASP A 111 23.19 19.21 -18.60
N MET A 112 23.60 19.31 -19.88
CA MET A 112 22.83 20.00 -20.90
C MET A 112 21.56 19.21 -21.22
N GLN A 113 21.67 17.89 -21.42
CA GLN A 113 20.53 17.01 -21.67
C GLN A 113 19.54 17.00 -20.48
N ARG A 114 20.07 16.93 -19.25
CA ARG A 114 19.26 17.02 -18.01
C ARG A 114 18.48 18.34 -17.94
N SER A 115 19.12 19.46 -18.30
CA SER A 115 18.47 20.78 -18.31
C SER A 115 17.39 20.94 -19.38
N MET A 116 17.41 20.09 -20.41
CA MET A 116 16.42 20.09 -21.50
C MET A 116 15.23 19.16 -21.25
N LEU A 117 15.28 18.34 -20.20
CA LEU A 117 14.13 17.51 -19.84
C LEU A 117 12.90 18.38 -19.54
N PRO A 118 11.69 17.93 -19.92
CA PRO A 118 10.47 18.66 -19.63
C PRO A 118 10.24 18.75 -18.11
N GLU A 119 9.68 19.86 -17.66
CA GLU A 119 9.11 19.98 -16.33
C GLU A 119 7.86 19.09 -16.24
N ALA A 120 7.72 18.33 -15.15
CA ALA A 120 6.51 17.56 -14.89
C ALA A 120 5.32 18.51 -14.70
N THR A 121 4.22 18.22 -15.38
CA THR A 121 2.94 18.90 -15.16
C THR A 121 2.01 18.06 -14.28
N PRO A 122 1.08 18.67 -13.55
CA PRO A 122 0.04 17.92 -12.82
C PRO A 122 -0.77 17.03 -13.75
N ALA A 123 -1.36 15.98 -13.19
CA ALA A 123 -2.25 15.08 -13.91
C ALA A 123 -3.46 15.81 -14.51
N GLU A 124 -3.69 15.63 -15.80
CA GLU A 124 -4.90 16.08 -16.47
C GLU A 124 -5.97 14.98 -16.45
N VAL A 125 -7.23 15.38 -16.51
CA VAL A 125 -8.35 14.44 -16.68
C VAL A 125 -8.58 14.23 -18.17
N ILE A 126 -8.50 12.97 -18.62
CA ILE A 126 -8.77 12.57 -20.00
C ILE A 126 -10.09 11.78 -20.03
N GLU A 127 -11.13 12.38 -20.60
CA GLU A 127 -12.41 11.71 -20.85
C GLU A 127 -12.30 10.88 -22.12
N LEU A 128 -12.57 9.57 -22.03
CA LEU A 128 -12.46 8.62 -23.14
C LEU A 128 -13.80 7.93 -23.41
N ALA A 129 -14.22 7.98 -24.66
CA ALA A 129 -15.40 7.27 -25.17
C ALA A 129 -15.05 5.85 -25.64
N ASP A 130 -16.08 5.05 -25.88
CA ASP A 130 -15.91 3.71 -26.47
C ASP A 130 -15.28 3.80 -27.87
N GLY A 131 -14.18 3.06 -28.07
CA GLY A 131 -13.41 3.04 -29.30
C GLY A 131 -12.32 4.11 -29.42
N ASP A 132 -12.16 4.98 -28.42
CA ASP A 132 -11.11 6.01 -28.46
C ASP A 132 -9.70 5.41 -28.38
N VAL A 133 -8.76 6.20 -28.93
CA VAL A 133 -7.32 5.87 -28.94
C VAL A 133 -6.59 6.86 -28.07
N LEU A 134 -5.80 6.35 -27.12
CA LEU A 134 -4.92 7.12 -26.25
C LEU A 134 -3.46 6.82 -26.58
N ASP A 135 -2.68 7.84 -26.88
CA ASP A 135 -1.23 7.75 -26.93
C ASP A 135 -0.65 8.08 -25.55
N LEU A 136 0.08 7.11 -24.96
CA LEU A 136 0.65 7.22 -23.62
C LEU A 136 2.16 6.93 -23.68
N THR A 137 2.95 7.96 -23.43
CA THR A 137 4.42 7.86 -23.47
C THR A 137 4.99 7.94 -22.07
N ALA A 138 5.75 6.93 -21.65
CA ALA A 138 6.56 6.97 -20.45
C ALA A 138 7.90 7.62 -20.77
N GLY A 139 8.27 8.68 -20.07
CA GLY A 139 9.50 9.44 -20.33
C GLY A 139 10.11 10.05 -19.07
N LEU A 140 11.29 10.62 -19.21
CA LEU A 140 12.00 11.35 -18.16
C LEU A 140 11.41 12.77 -18.01
N VAL A 141 11.20 13.19 -16.76
CA VAL A 141 10.74 14.53 -16.41
C VAL A 141 11.58 15.11 -15.28
N ARG A 142 11.67 16.44 -15.22
CA ARG A 142 12.20 17.13 -14.04
C ARG A 142 11.06 17.54 -13.12
N ARG A 143 11.33 17.51 -11.84
CA ARG A 143 10.38 17.89 -10.83
C ARG A 143 11.06 18.52 -9.63
N ASP A 144 10.41 19.49 -8.99
CA ASP A 144 10.79 19.97 -7.66
C ASP A 144 9.97 19.23 -6.59
N ILE A 145 10.67 18.63 -5.63
CA ILE A 145 10.05 18.01 -4.45
C ILE A 145 10.78 18.55 -3.22
N GLY A 146 10.04 19.31 -2.40
CA GLY A 146 10.60 19.89 -1.17
C GLY A 146 11.75 20.85 -1.41
N GLY A 147 11.81 21.52 -2.58
CA GLY A 147 12.86 22.46 -2.94
C GLY A 147 14.10 21.80 -3.57
N GLN A 148 14.05 20.51 -3.87
CA GLN A 148 15.09 19.78 -4.58
C GLN A 148 14.62 19.40 -5.99
N SER A 149 15.41 19.79 -7.01
CA SER A 149 15.14 19.41 -8.39
C SER A 149 15.63 17.99 -8.64
N VAL A 150 14.71 17.08 -8.95
CA VAL A 150 14.97 15.67 -9.18
C VAL A 150 14.51 15.26 -10.59
N ILE A 151 15.13 14.21 -11.13
CA ILE A 151 14.68 13.58 -12.37
C ILE A 151 13.85 12.37 -11.99
N MET A 152 12.65 12.29 -12.57
CA MET A 152 11.70 11.21 -12.33
C MET A 152 11.13 10.71 -13.66
N TYR A 153 10.17 9.81 -13.62
CA TYR A 153 9.40 9.40 -14.78
C TYR A 153 8.02 10.02 -14.76
N GLY A 154 7.44 10.20 -15.93
CA GLY A 154 6.06 10.64 -16.09
C GLY A 154 5.40 10.04 -17.32
N PHE A 155 4.09 9.93 -17.31
CA PHE A 155 3.31 9.63 -18.51
C PHE A 155 2.89 10.93 -19.19
N ASN A 156 3.23 11.10 -20.47
CA ASN A 156 2.94 12.31 -21.24
C ASN A 156 3.45 13.59 -20.55
N ASN A 157 4.62 13.52 -19.91
CA ASN A 157 5.23 14.57 -19.08
C ASN A 157 4.39 14.97 -17.84
N GLN A 158 3.42 14.18 -17.43
CA GLN A 158 2.60 14.43 -16.24
C GLN A 158 3.07 13.56 -15.07
N TYR A 159 2.97 14.09 -13.86
CA TYR A 159 3.25 13.40 -12.62
C TYR A 159 2.21 13.78 -11.54
N PRO A 160 1.41 12.83 -11.06
CA PRO A 160 1.20 11.49 -11.63
C PRO A 160 0.78 11.54 -13.10
N GLY A 161 0.72 10.38 -13.75
CA GLY A 161 0.17 10.28 -15.09
C GLY A 161 -1.31 10.68 -15.16
N PRO A 162 -1.87 10.89 -16.37
CA PRO A 162 -3.25 11.36 -16.57
C PRO A 162 -4.29 10.53 -15.79
N LEU A 163 -5.30 11.20 -15.25
CA LEU A 163 -6.51 10.56 -14.75
C LEU A 163 -7.41 10.19 -15.93
N LEU A 164 -7.60 8.91 -16.20
CA LEU A 164 -8.47 8.42 -17.26
C LEU A 164 -9.90 8.26 -16.73
N ARG A 165 -10.86 8.89 -17.38
CA ARG A 165 -12.29 8.69 -17.13
C ARG A 165 -12.92 7.96 -18.29
N VAL A 166 -13.53 6.81 -18.02
CA VAL A 166 -14.16 5.95 -19.02
C VAL A 166 -15.52 5.49 -18.52
N ARG A 167 -16.38 5.07 -19.43
CA ARG A 167 -17.65 4.45 -19.03
C ARG A 167 -17.53 2.95 -18.92
N GLN A 168 -18.26 2.37 -17.98
CA GLN A 168 -18.41 0.91 -17.87
C GLN A 168 -18.87 0.32 -19.20
N HIS A 169 -18.33 -0.83 -19.56
CA HIS A 169 -18.53 -1.59 -20.80
C HIS A 169 -17.89 -0.98 -22.06
N SER A 170 -17.22 0.17 -21.97
CA SER A 170 -16.41 0.70 -23.07
C SER A 170 -15.09 -0.06 -23.23
N SER A 171 -14.48 0.12 -24.38
CA SER A 171 -13.14 -0.37 -24.73
C SER A 171 -12.35 0.76 -25.36
N ILE A 172 -11.08 0.87 -25.02
CA ILE A 172 -10.16 1.86 -25.60
C ILE A 172 -8.93 1.16 -26.15
N THR A 173 -8.25 1.82 -27.08
CA THR A 173 -6.92 1.41 -27.54
C THR A 173 -5.88 2.33 -26.96
N VAL A 174 -4.84 1.78 -26.32
CA VAL A 174 -3.72 2.55 -25.77
C VAL A 174 -2.44 2.20 -26.48
N ASN A 175 -1.83 3.16 -27.15
CA ASN A 175 -0.51 3.05 -27.75
C ASN A 175 0.53 3.48 -26.71
N PHE A 176 1.10 2.52 -26.01
CA PHE A 176 2.11 2.77 -24.98
C PHE A 176 3.50 2.81 -25.61
N THR A 177 4.17 3.97 -25.52
CA THR A 177 5.55 4.16 -25.95
C THR A 177 6.49 4.27 -24.76
N ASN A 178 7.56 3.48 -24.76
CA ASN A 178 8.56 3.48 -23.71
C ASN A 178 9.77 4.35 -24.08
N GLU A 179 9.97 5.46 -23.39
CA GLU A 179 11.13 6.36 -23.53
C GLU A 179 11.90 6.56 -22.23
N ILE A 180 11.79 5.61 -21.26
CA ILE A 180 12.59 5.62 -20.03
C ILE A 180 13.90 4.85 -20.22
N ASP A 181 14.74 4.77 -19.16
CA ASP A 181 16.10 4.21 -19.20
C ASP A 181 16.18 2.68 -19.43
N PHE A 182 15.08 1.94 -19.27
CA PHE A 182 15.07 0.48 -19.37
C PHE A 182 13.75 -0.08 -19.97
N PRO A 183 13.76 -1.34 -20.45
CA PRO A 183 12.53 -1.98 -20.91
C PRO A 183 11.48 -2.09 -19.80
N THR A 184 10.23 -1.73 -20.11
CA THR A 184 9.13 -1.77 -19.14
C THR A 184 7.83 -2.30 -19.77
N THR A 185 6.77 -2.42 -18.99
CA THR A 185 5.42 -2.80 -19.45
C THR A 185 4.41 -1.86 -18.80
N LEU A 186 3.22 -1.80 -19.33
CA LEU A 186 2.08 -1.12 -18.71
C LEU A 186 1.05 -2.15 -18.28
N ARG A 187 0.59 -2.04 -17.04
CA ARG A 187 -0.41 -2.90 -16.43
C ARG A 187 -1.65 -2.10 -16.02
N TRP A 188 -2.80 -2.74 -16.14
CA TRP A 188 -4.14 -2.20 -15.84
C TRP A 188 -4.65 -2.84 -14.56
N HIS A 189 -4.23 -2.31 -13.42
CA HIS A 189 -4.47 -2.92 -12.11
C HIS A 189 -5.97 -2.97 -11.76
N GLY A 190 -6.45 -4.18 -11.50
CA GLY A 190 -7.84 -4.47 -11.14
C GLY A 190 -8.77 -4.65 -12.33
N VAL A 191 -8.39 -4.22 -13.52
CA VAL A 191 -9.23 -4.36 -14.72
C VAL A 191 -9.23 -5.82 -15.20
N ARG A 192 -10.42 -6.41 -15.36
CA ARG A 192 -10.60 -7.79 -15.89
C ARG A 192 -10.64 -7.78 -17.42
N LEU A 193 -9.50 -7.45 -18.02
CA LEU A 193 -9.31 -7.35 -19.46
C LEU A 193 -8.89 -8.70 -20.07
N GLU A 194 -8.72 -8.75 -21.39
CA GLU A 194 -8.17 -9.91 -22.07
C GLU A 194 -6.73 -10.19 -21.61
N ASN A 195 -6.43 -11.43 -21.23
CA ASN A 195 -5.17 -11.84 -20.59
C ASN A 195 -3.90 -11.37 -21.32
N ARG A 196 -3.89 -11.36 -22.66
CA ARG A 196 -2.72 -10.92 -23.43
C ARG A 196 -2.34 -9.45 -23.21
N PHE A 197 -3.22 -8.65 -22.63
CA PHE A 197 -3.01 -7.22 -22.35
C PHE A 197 -2.77 -6.91 -20.86
N ASP A 198 -2.62 -7.94 -20.01
CA ASP A 198 -2.38 -7.78 -18.57
C ASP A 198 -1.05 -7.10 -18.24
N GLY A 199 -0.09 -7.06 -19.18
CA GLY A 199 1.16 -6.31 -19.01
C GLY A 199 2.22 -7.00 -18.16
N VAL A 200 2.08 -8.30 -17.86
CA VAL A 200 3.05 -9.03 -17.03
C VAL A 200 4.20 -9.57 -17.88
N PRO A 201 5.45 -9.09 -17.63
CA PRO A 201 6.60 -9.51 -18.42
C PRO A 201 6.89 -11.00 -18.26
N GLY A 202 7.13 -11.67 -19.40
CA GLY A 202 7.43 -13.11 -19.44
C GLY A 202 6.23 -14.03 -19.22
N LEU A 203 5.08 -13.50 -18.84
CA LEU A 203 3.84 -14.27 -18.68
C LEU A 203 2.84 -13.97 -19.80
N THR A 204 2.49 -12.70 -20.01
CA THR A 204 1.50 -12.28 -21.01
C THR A 204 2.12 -11.55 -22.19
N GLN A 205 3.27 -10.94 -22.02
CA GLN A 205 4.00 -10.22 -23.06
C GLN A 205 5.50 -10.16 -22.77
N ARG A 206 6.29 -9.73 -23.76
CA ARG A 206 7.67 -9.30 -23.54
C ARG A 206 7.68 -7.85 -23.04
N PRO A 207 8.71 -7.42 -22.29
CA PRO A 207 8.92 -6.01 -22.01
C PRO A 207 9.00 -5.18 -23.30
N VAL A 208 8.44 -3.98 -23.27
CA VAL A 208 8.53 -2.98 -24.33
C VAL A 208 9.89 -2.30 -24.19
N ARG A 209 10.74 -2.40 -25.22
CA ARG A 209 12.08 -1.82 -25.18
C ARG A 209 12.02 -0.30 -25.27
N VAL A 210 13.11 0.34 -24.89
CA VAL A 210 13.27 1.79 -25.07
C VAL A 210 13.09 2.16 -26.55
N GLY A 211 12.24 3.14 -26.82
CA GLY A 211 11.85 3.58 -28.17
C GLY A 211 10.81 2.71 -28.87
N GLU A 212 10.34 1.63 -28.25
CA GLU A 212 9.26 0.79 -28.82
C GLU A 212 7.89 1.22 -28.33
N THR A 213 6.88 0.95 -29.16
CA THR A 213 5.46 1.09 -28.83
C THR A 213 4.79 -0.26 -28.78
N PHE A 214 3.93 -0.46 -27.77
CA PHE A 214 3.04 -1.62 -27.64
C PHE A 214 1.58 -1.13 -27.58
N GLN A 215 0.69 -1.80 -28.30
CA GLN A 215 -0.73 -1.46 -28.32
C GLN A 215 -1.52 -2.38 -27.39
N TYR A 216 -2.22 -1.76 -26.45
CA TYR A 216 -3.17 -2.43 -25.55
C TYR A 216 -4.60 -2.18 -26.02
N GLU A 217 -5.45 -3.19 -25.93
CA GLU A 217 -6.91 -3.07 -26.01
C GLU A 217 -7.48 -3.27 -24.61
N VAL A 218 -8.03 -2.23 -24.02
CA VAL A 218 -8.49 -2.24 -22.64
C VAL A 218 -10.00 -2.12 -22.60
N ARG A 219 -10.65 -3.18 -22.14
CA ARG A 219 -12.10 -3.20 -21.90
C ARG A 219 -12.37 -3.03 -20.41
N PHE A 220 -13.42 -2.27 -20.07
CA PHE A 220 -13.80 -1.96 -18.70
C PHE A 220 -15.13 -2.60 -18.32
N PRO A 221 -15.14 -3.87 -17.85
CA PRO A 221 -16.38 -4.58 -17.51
C PRO A 221 -17.01 -4.11 -16.21
N ASP A 222 -16.20 -3.62 -15.27
CA ASP A 222 -16.61 -3.24 -13.92
C ASP A 222 -16.51 -1.74 -13.71
N ALA A 223 -17.46 -1.14 -12.98
CA ALA A 223 -17.39 0.23 -12.51
C ALA A 223 -16.55 0.31 -11.22
N GLY A 224 -15.83 1.41 -11.02
CA GLY A 224 -15.01 1.63 -9.82
C GLY A 224 -13.77 2.46 -10.06
N VAL A 225 -12.84 2.38 -9.14
CA VAL A 225 -11.55 3.07 -9.19
C VAL A 225 -10.47 2.04 -9.49
N PHE A 226 -9.74 2.27 -10.56
CA PHE A 226 -8.62 1.45 -11.01
C PHE A 226 -7.40 2.32 -11.18
N TRP A 227 -6.26 1.72 -11.51
CA TRP A 227 -5.06 2.47 -11.79
C TRP A 227 -4.16 1.71 -12.76
N TYR A 228 -3.21 2.38 -13.37
CA TYR A 228 -2.24 1.78 -14.28
C TYR A 228 -0.83 2.11 -13.83
N HIS A 229 0.07 1.13 -13.97
CA HIS A 229 1.47 1.23 -13.53
C HIS A 229 2.35 0.20 -14.25
N PRO A 230 3.69 0.30 -14.20
CA PRO A 230 4.58 -0.69 -14.77
C PRO A 230 4.57 -1.99 -13.97
N HIS A 231 4.88 -3.11 -14.63
CA HIS A 231 5.09 -4.41 -13.97
C HIS A 231 6.51 -4.97 -14.17
N GLN A 232 7.35 -4.33 -14.99
CA GLN A 232 8.77 -4.62 -15.16
C GLN A 232 9.57 -3.58 -14.40
N ARG A 233 10.42 -4.00 -13.46
CA ARG A 233 11.15 -3.10 -12.57
C ARG A 233 10.21 -2.12 -11.87
N GLY A 234 9.08 -2.66 -11.38
CA GLY A 234 8.06 -1.88 -10.69
C GLY A 234 8.62 -1.13 -9.47
N GLU A 235 9.56 -1.75 -8.77
CA GLU A 235 10.25 -1.18 -7.61
C GLU A 235 10.97 0.15 -7.89
N ILE A 236 11.30 0.41 -9.17
CA ILE A 236 11.91 1.67 -9.63
C ILE A 236 10.89 2.51 -10.37
N ALA A 237 10.25 1.92 -11.38
CA ALA A 237 9.45 2.71 -12.32
C ALA A 237 8.17 3.24 -11.69
N GLN A 238 7.53 2.49 -10.78
CA GLN A 238 6.37 2.95 -10.02
C GLN A 238 6.81 4.00 -8.99
N ASP A 239 7.84 3.73 -8.18
CA ASP A 239 8.39 4.66 -7.18
C ASP A 239 8.83 6.01 -7.82
N LEU A 240 9.24 5.99 -9.09
CA LEU A 240 9.59 7.18 -9.87
C LEU A 240 8.41 7.88 -10.54
N GLY A 241 7.17 7.40 -10.36
CA GLY A 241 5.97 8.12 -10.78
C GLY A 241 5.24 7.58 -12.01
N LEU A 242 5.61 6.40 -12.54
CA LEU A 242 4.85 5.80 -13.64
C LEU A 242 3.57 5.15 -13.13
N TYR A 243 2.62 5.95 -12.70
CA TYR A 243 1.29 5.50 -12.33
C TYR A 243 0.24 6.59 -12.62
N GLY A 244 -1.01 6.17 -12.77
CA GLY A 244 -2.14 7.07 -12.91
C GLY A 244 -3.45 6.36 -12.61
N ASN A 245 -4.47 7.13 -12.21
CA ASN A 245 -5.80 6.61 -11.88
C ASN A 245 -6.66 6.39 -13.13
N ILE A 246 -7.59 5.42 -13.01
CA ILE A 246 -8.69 5.20 -13.94
C ILE A 246 -9.99 5.22 -13.13
N VAL A 247 -10.92 6.08 -13.49
CA VAL A 247 -12.28 6.08 -12.95
C VAL A 247 -13.21 5.53 -14.01
N VAL A 248 -13.80 4.37 -13.73
CA VAL A 248 -14.80 3.74 -14.59
C VAL A 248 -16.18 4.10 -14.06
N GLU A 249 -16.84 5.01 -14.76
CA GLU A 249 -18.19 5.43 -14.41
C GLU A 249 -19.20 4.32 -14.68
N SER A 250 -20.07 4.06 -13.72
CA SER A 250 -21.12 3.06 -13.89
C SER A 250 -22.11 3.44 -14.99
N SER A 251 -22.60 2.44 -15.70
CA SER A 251 -23.73 2.60 -16.63
C SER A 251 -25.07 2.77 -15.90
N GLU A 252 -25.13 2.52 -14.59
CA GLU A 252 -26.33 2.69 -13.77
C GLU A 252 -26.48 4.17 -13.38
N PRO A 253 -27.62 4.80 -13.65
CA PRO A 253 -27.92 6.10 -13.08
C PRO A 253 -28.01 5.96 -11.56
N ASP A 254 -27.66 7.01 -10.83
CA ASP A 254 -27.69 7.02 -9.36
C ASP A 254 -26.82 5.95 -8.67
N TYR A 255 -25.73 5.58 -9.33
CA TYR A 255 -24.76 4.62 -8.78
C TYR A 255 -24.28 5.06 -7.40
N TYR A 256 -23.89 6.30 -7.25
CA TYR A 256 -23.62 6.97 -5.97
C TYR A 256 -24.66 8.05 -5.69
N ASP A 257 -24.91 8.34 -4.40
CA ASP A 257 -25.71 9.49 -3.99
C ASP A 257 -25.00 10.80 -4.41
N PRO A 258 -25.72 11.90 -4.69
CA PRO A 258 -25.08 13.17 -5.05
C PRO A 258 -24.28 13.76 -3.88
N VAL A 259 -23.18 14.45 -4.19
CA VAL A 259 -22.29 15.16 -3.25
C VAL A 259 -21.98 16.56 -3.76
N ASN A 260 -21.33 17.38 -2.91
CA ASN A 260 -20.95 18.75 -3.29
C ASN A 260 -19.67 18.79 -4.11
N HIS A 261 -18.71 17.91 -3.80
CA HIS A 261 -17.42 17.83 -4.46
C HIS A 261 -16.98 16.37 -4.65
N GLU A 262 -16.20 16.14 -5.70
CA GLU A 262 -15.52 14.86 -5.94
C GLU A 262 -14.02 15.11 -6.10
N GLU A 263 -13.21 14.36 -5.36
CA GLU A 263 -11.76 14.40 -5.39
C GLU A 263 -11.21 13.00 -5.68
N THR A 264 -10.36 12.88 -6.70
CA THR A 264 -9.63 11.65 -6.99
C THR A 264 -8.20 11.83 -6.48
N LEU A 265 -7.82 11.05 -5.47
CA LEU A 265 -6.51 11.13 -4.83
C LEU A 265 -5.72 9.86 -5.08
N ILE A 266 -4.52 10.02 -5.62
CA ILE A 266 -3.50 8.98 -5.66
C ILE A 266 -2.44 9.33 -4.62
N LEU A 267 -2.18 8.37 -3.73
CA LEU A 267 -1.32 8.51 -2.56
C LEU A 267 -0.04 7.74 -2.81
N ASP A 268 1.09 8.36 -2.50
CA ASP A 268 2.41 7.80 -2.73
C ASP A 268 3.40 8.30 -1.69
N ASP A 269 4.63 7.81 -1.73
CA ASP A 269 5.77 8.32 -0.99
C ASP A 269 7.05 8.16 -1.80
N ILE A 270 8.01 9.04 -1.57
CA ILE A 270 9.30 9.05 -2.26
C ILE A 270 10.45 9.21 -1.26
N LEU A 271 11.55 8.51 -1.49
CA LEU A 271 12.73 8.59 -0.64
C LEU A 271 13.74 9.61 -1.20
N ILE A 272 13.92 10.71 -0.47
CA ILE A 272 14.81 11.81 -0.80
C ILE A 272 15.89 11.93 0.28
N ASP A 273 17.14 12.09 -0.13
CA ASP A 273 18.27 12.38 0.74
C ASP A 273 18.82 13.80 0.51
N GLU A 274 19.97 14.12 1.11
CA GLU A 274 20.60 15.44 0.96
C GLU A 274 21.05 15.74 -0.48
N SER A 275 21.21 14.71 -1.32
CA SER A 275 21.65 14.83 -2.71
C SER A 275 20.51 14.83 -3.73
N GLY A 276 19.29 14.57 -3.32
CA GLY A 276 18.09 14.43 -4.14
C GLY A 276 17.41 13.07 -3.95
N LEU A 277 17.06 12.40 -5.03
CA LEU A 277 16.53 11.04 -4.95
C LEU A 277 17.57 10.07 -4.38
N ALA A 278 17.19 9.33 -3.36
CA ALA A 278 18.01 8.24 -2.85
C ALA A 278 18.12 7.14 -3.93
N PRO A 279 19.34 6.71 -4.31
CA PRO A 279 19.52 5.74 -5.40
C PRO A 279 18.88 4.38 -5.09
N TRP A 280 18.31 3.73 -6.12
CA TRP A 280 17.92 2.33 -6.02
C TRP A 280 19.15 1.43 -6.13
N GLY A 281 19.09 0.25 -5.51
CA GLY A 281 20.16 -0.73 -5.51
C GLY A 281 21.16 -0.59 -4.37
N PHE A 282 21.40 0.62 -3.88
CA PHE A 282 22.33 0.84 -2.77
C PHE A 282 21.92 0.11 -1.49
N GLU A 283 20.61 0.09 -1.17
CA GLU A 283 20.02 -0.60 -0.03
C GLU A 283 19.15 -1.79 -0.47
N ALA A 284 19.44 -2.37 -1.63
CA ALA A 284 18.65 -3.47 -2.19
C ALA A 284 18.38 -4.63 -1.24
N PRO A 285 19.34 -5.08 -0.40
CA PRO A 285 19.07 -6.14 0.57
C PRO A 285 18.01 -5.76 1.62
N THR A 286 18.04 -4.52 2.10
CA THR A 286 17.04 -3.99 3.03
C THR A 286 15.68 -3.89 2.34
N HIS A 287 15.63 -3.32 1.14
CA HIS A 287 14.40 -3.18 0.39
C HIS A 287 13.80 -4.54 -0.03
N ALA A 288 14.62 -5.54 -0.32
CA ALA A 288 14.16 -6.91 -0.58
C ALA A 288 13.42 -7.53 0.61
N LEU A 289 13.75 -7.12 1.85
CA LEU A 289 13.11 -7.59 3.06
C LEU A 289 11.84 -6.83 3.40
N MET A 290 11.93 -5.52 3.50
CA MET A 290 10.86 -4.70 4.06
C MET A 290 10.18 -3.78 3.03
N GLY A 291 10.60 -3.82 1.77
CA GLY A 291 10.19 -2.86 0.76
C GLY A 291 10.91 -1.51 0.91
N ARG A 292 10.63 -0.58 0.02
CA ARG A 292 11.18 0.77 0.06
C ARG A 292 10.13 1.74 0.58
N PHE A 293 10.41 2.37 1.72
CA PHE A 293 9.59 3.45 2.27
C PHE A 293 10.19 4.80 1.88
N GLY A 294 9.36 5.69 1.39
CA GLY A 294 9.71 7.08 1.21
C GLY A 294 9.74 7.85 2.54
N ASN A 295 10.37 8.99 2.56
CA ASN A 295 10.34 9.93 3.68
C ASN A 295 9.56 11.22 3.37
N VAL A 296 9.07 11.35 2.13
CA VAL A 296 8.18 12.41 1.68
C VAL A 296 6.91 11.81 1.13
N LEU A 297 5.79 12.06 1.79
CA LEU A 297 4.46 11.62 1.35
C LEU A 297 3.93 12.53 0.26
N LEU A 298 3.23 11.96 -0.69
CA LEU A 298 2.70 12.66 -1.85
C LEU A 298 1.20 12.38 -2.02
N VAL A 299 0.43 13.42 -2.35
CA VAL A 299 -0.98 13.33 -2.74
C VAL A 299 -1.13 13.97 -4.12
N ASN A 300 -1.54 13.19 -5.11
CA ASN A 300 -1.54 13.61 -6.51
C ASN A 300 -0.19 14.21 -6.94
N GLY A 301 0.89 13.65 -6.38
CA GLY A 301 2.25 14.08 -6.65
C GLY A 301 2.72 15.30 -5.86
N GLU A 302 1.90 15.96 -5.07
CA GLU A 302 2.26 17.13 -4.25
C GLU A 302 2.48 16.73 -2.79
N THR A 303 3.33 17.47 -2.09
CA THR A 303 3.62 17.21 -0.66
C THR A 303 2.50 17.62 0.29
N SER A 304 1.50 18.34 -0.21
CA SER A 304 0.29 18.72 0.52
C SER A 304 -0.85 18.96 -0.47
N ARG A 305 -2.06 18.57 -0.09
CA ARG A 305 -3.28 18.84 -0.83
C ARG A 305 -4.16 19.82 -0.07
N GLU A 306 -4.57 20.90 -0.72
CA GLU A 306 -5.52 21.86 -0.17
C GLU A 306 -6.86 21.75 -0.88
N LEU A 307 -7.95 21.84 -0.12
CA LEU A 307 -9.31 21.85 -0.63
C LEU A 307 -10.14 22.88 0.14
N GLU A 308 -10.87 23.72 -0.58
CA GLU A 308 -11.83 24.66 0.00
C GLU A 308 -13.25 24.11 -0.10
N VAL A 309 -13.97 24.10 1.01
CA VAL A 309 -15.36 23.63 1.08
C VAL A 309 -16.21 24.57 1.94
N ARG A 310 -17.52 24.44 1.88
CA ARG A 310 -18.46 25.12 2.76
C ARG A 310 -18.90 24.23 3.89
N ARG A 311 -19.32 24.82 4.97
CA ARG A 311 -19.90 24.09 6.10
C ARG A 311 -21.15 23.32 5.68
N GLY A 312 -21.16 22.02 5.93
CA GLY A 312 -22.19 21.08 5.53
C GLY A 312 -21.93 20.38 4.19
N ASP A 313 -20.86 20.75 3.46
CA ASP A 313 -20.50 20.06 2.23
C ASP A 313 -20.12 18.60 2.51
N VAL A 314 -20.52 17.74 1.58
CA VAL A 314 -20.09 16.34 1.49
C VAL A 314 -19.12 16.23 0.33
N VAL A 315 -17.93 15.70 0.60
CA VAL A 315 -16.89 15.44 -0.41
C VAL A 315 -16.76 13.95 -0.60
N ARG A 316 -16.83 13.47 -1.83
CA ARG A 316 -16.50 12.09 -2.22
C ARG A 316 -15.05 12.02 -2.63
N TYR A 317 -14.29 11.22 -1.89
CA TYR A 317 -12.89 10.91 -2.21
C TYR A 317 -12.80 9.53 -2.86
N GLN A 318 -12.19 9.48 -4.02
CA GLN A 318 -11.77 8.25 -4.70
C GLN A 318 -10.28 8.08 -4.41
N LEU A 319 -9.93 7.11 -3.60
CA LEU A 319 -8.60 6.92 -3.04
C LEU A 319 -7.88 5.75 -3.71
N THR A 320 -6.63 5.95 -4.10
CA THR A 320 -5.72 4.88 -4.56
C THR A 320 -4.41 4.98 -3.81
N ASN A 321 -3.91 3.88 -3.27
CA ASN A 321 -2.56 3.83 -2.70
C ASN A 321 -1.59 3.25 -3.73
N ALA A 322 -0.73 4.09 -4.30
CA ALA A 322 0.30 3.75 -5.28
C ALA A 322 1.69 3.59 -4.65
N SER A 323 1.85 3.80 -3.33
CA SER A 323 3.13 3.60 -2.65
C SER A 323 3.65 2.18 -2.88
N ASN A 324 4.96 2.03 -2.98
CA ASN A 324 5.56 0.70 -3.10
C ASN A 324 5.25 -0.18 -1.89
N THR A 325 5.33 0.36 -0.68
CA THR A 325 5.27 -0.45 0.54
C THR A 325 4.31 0.10 1.60
N ARG A 326 4.13 1.42 1.64
CA ARG A 326 3.47 2.10 2.76
C ARG A 326 1.97 1.80 2.83
N ILE A 327 1.53 1.33 3.99
CA ILE A 327 0.12 1.20 4.34
C ILE A 327 -0.29 2.52 5.01
N LEU A 328 -1.35 3.14 4.51
CA LEU A 328 -1.86 4.39 5.04
C LEU A 328 -3.12 4.15 5.87
N ASN A 329 -3.30 4.93 6.94
CA ASN A 329 -4.51 4.96 7.75
C ASN A 329 -5.05 6.39 7.81
N LEU A 330 -5.96 6.69 6.90
CA LEU A 330 -6.42 8.05 6.61
C LEU A 330 -7.57 8.48 7.51
N SER A 331 -7.52 9.74 7.96
CA SER A 331 -8.64 10.39 8.66
C SER A 331 -8.67 11.89 8.37
N TRP A 332 -9.84 12.51 8.54
CA TRP A 332 -10.10 13.94 8.28
C TRP A 332 -10.47 14.63 9.58
N GLY A 333 -9.48 14.86 10.47
CA GLY A 333 -9.64 15.66 11.68
C GLY A 333 -10.84 15.32 12.58
N GLY A 334 -11.36 14.11 12.52
CA GLY A 334 -12.57 13.68 13.24
C GLY A 334 -13.89 13.93 12.50
N ALA A 335 -13.86 14.47 11.27
CA ALA A 335 -15.04 14.57 10.41
C ALA A 335 -15.63 13.16 10.14
N PRO A 336 -16.97 13.01 10.09
CA PRO A 336 -17.59 11.71 9.88
C PRO A 336 -17.32 11.17 8.48
N ILE A 337 -16.93 9.89 8.40
CA ILE A 337 -16.58 9.19 7.18
C ILE A 337 -17.62 8.10 6.88
N LYS A 338 -18.09 8.05 5.64
CA LYS A 338 -18.91 6.97 5.10
C LYS A 338 -18.15 6.26 4.00
N LEU A 339 -17.81 4.98 4.20
CA LEU A 339 -17.16 4.11 3.23
C LEU A 339 -18.24 3.48 2.34
N ILE A 340 -18.15 3.68 1.02
CA ILE A 340 -19.21 3.29 0.07
C ILE A 340 -18.75 2.29 -0.98
N ALA A 341 -17.46 2.29 -1.37
CA ALA A 341 -16.93 1.35 -2.34
C ALA A 341 -15.50 0.94 -2.04
N GLY A 342 -15.10 -0.19 -2.58
CA GLY A 342 -13.73 -0.73 -2.58
C GLY A 342 -13.18 -0.85 -4.01
N ASP A 343 -12.25 -1.77 -4.19
CA ASP A 343 -11.51 -1.95 -5.46
C ASP A 343 -12.43 -2.08 -6.68
N LEU A 344 -13.43 -2.98 -6.60
CA LEU A 344 -14.34 -3.28 -7.72
C LEU A 344 -15.80 -2.99 -7.37
N GLY A 345 -16.11 -1.72 -7.09
CA GLY A 345 -17.47 -1.26 -6.89
C GLY A 345 -17.94 -1.15 -5.43
N LYS A 346 -19.25 -1.06 -5.26
CA LYS A 346 -19.87 -0.77 -3.97
C LYS A 346 -19.82 -1.94 -2.99
N PHE A 347 -19.85 -1.62 -1.69
CA PHE A 347 -20.14 -2.60 -0.63
C PHE A 347 -21.60 -3.09 -0.72
N GLU A 348 -21.93 -4.22 -0.07
CA GLU A 348 -23.33 -4.65 0.11
C GLU A 348 -24.16 -3.56 0.80
N ARG A 349 -23.51 -2.78 1.68
CA ARG A 349 -24.09 -1.65 2.40
C ARG A 349 -23.00 -0.62 2.73
N ASP A 350 -23.34 0.65 2.72
CA ASP A 350 -22.46 1.72 3.20
C ASP A 350 -22.09 1.51 4.68
N ILE A 351 -20.86 1.91 5.07
CA ILE A 351 -20.30 1.67 6.40
C ILE A 351 -19.81 2.97 7.00
N ARG A 352 -20.08 3.22 8.30
CA ARG A 352 -19.43 4.28 9.06
C ARG A 352 -18.08 3.80 9.58
N VAL A 353 -17.04 4.59 9.31
CA VAL A 353 -15.68 4.28 9.75
C VAL A 353 -15.06 5.51 10.42
N GLY A 354 -14.11 5.29 11.33
CA GLY A 354 -13.34 6.38 11.95
C GLY A 354 -12.09 6.75 11.17
N SER A 355 -11.57 5.80 10.38
CA SER A 355 -10.42 5.96 9.50
C SER A 355 -10.47 4.93 8.39
N VAL A 356 -9.65 5.12 7.35
CA VAL A 356 -9.56 4.24 6.18
C VAL A 356 -8.15 3.66 6.10
N LEU A 357 -8.02 2.37 6.40
CA LEU A 357 -6.78 1.64 6.21
C LEU A 357 -6.69 1.21 4.74
N ILE A 358 -5.66 1.69 4.03
CA ILE A 358 -5.46 1.45 2.60
C ILE A 358 -4.04 0.96 2.33
N ALA A 359 -3.90 -0.29 1.94
CA ALA A 359 -2.62 -0.90 1.62
C ALA A 359 -2.23 -0.63 0.14
N PRO A 360 -0.95 -0.80 -0.23
CA PRO A 360 -0.52 -0.68 -1.62
C PRO A 360 -1.42 -1.45 -2.58
N GLY A 361 -1.83 -0.79 -3.66
CA GLY A 361 -2.72 -1.33 -4.69
C GLY A 361 -4.21 -1.31 -4.36
N GLN A 362 -4.61 -1.07 -3.10
CA GLN A 362 -6.02 -0.96 -2.74
C GLN A 362 -6.63 0.38 -3.15
N ARG A 363 -7.93 0.37 -3.40
CA ARG A 363 -8.73 1.57 -3.69
C ARG A 363 -9.99 1.57 -2.85
N TYR A 364 -10.38 2.77 -2.42
CA TYR A 364 -11.62 3.00 -1.70
C TYR A 364 -12.33 4.25 -2.18
N VAL A 365 -13.65 4.25 -2.07
CA VAL A 365 -14.46 5.47 -2.24
C VAL A 365 -15.12 5.78 -0.90
N VAL A 366 -14.86 6.98 -0.40
CA VAL A 366 -15.43 7.45 0.85
C VAL A 366 -16.11 8.80 0.66
N GLU A 367 -17.13 9.04 1.47
CA GLU A 367 -17.76 10.36 1.60
C GLU A 367 -17.43 10.91 2.98
N VAL A 368 -16.99 12.17 3.00
CA VAL A 368 -16.65 12.90 4.24
C VAL A 368 -17.51 14.16 4.30
N ARG A 369 -18.13 14.42 5.46
CA ARG A 369 -18.94 15.62 5.65
C ARG A 369 -18.26 16.58 6.60
N PHE A 370 -18.25 17.87 6.23
CA PHE A 370 -17.58 18.94 6.96
C PHE A 370 -18.59 19.86 7.63
N ASP A 371 -18.89 19.64 8.92
CA ASP A 371 -19.94 20.35 9.66
C ASP A 371 -19.45 21.57 10.42
N GLU A 372 -18.17 21.68 10.70
CA GLU A 372 -17.57 22.73 11.51
C GLU A 372 -16.64 23.62 10.67
N GLU A 373 -16.73 24.94 10.86
CA GLU A 373 -15.83 25.93 10.24
C GLU A 373 -14.41 25.78 10.79
N GLY A 374 -13.41 25.89 9.92
CA GLY A 374 -12.00 25.85 10.29
C GLY A 374 -11.16 24.96 9.39
N GLU A 375 -9.98 24.62 9.86
CA GLU A 375 -9.03 23.75 9.15
C GLU A 375 -9.20 22.30 9.61
N VAL A 376 -9.38 21.39 8.65
CA VAL A 376 -9.50 19.96 8.90
C VAL A 376 -8.33 19.25 8.21
N ALA A 377 -7.40 18.70 8.98
CA ALA A 377 -6.25 18.01 8.45
C ALA A 377 -6.64 16.62 7.92
N LEU A 378 -6.21 16.31 6.67
CA LEU A 378 -6.12 14.95 6.17
C LEU A 378 -4.84 14.33 6.72
N THR A 379 -4.97 13.31 7.54
CA THR A 379 -3.83 12.71 8.23
C THR A 379 -3.70 11.22 7.95
N ASN A 380 -2.45 10.74 7.91
CA ASN A 380 -2.07 9.35 8.05
C ASN A 380 -1.66 9.09 9.51
N ARG A 381 -2.27 8.12 10.18
CA ARG A 381 -1.98 7.78 11.58
C ARG A 381 -1.68 6.29 11.69
N ILE A 382 -0.43 5.97 11.95
CA ILE A 382 0.08 4.61 12.01
C ILE A 382 0.89 4.37 13.27
N GLN A 383 1.31 3.13 13.46
CA GLN A 383 2.34 2.76 14.40
C GLN A 383 3.66 2.58 13.65
N ALA A 384 4.69 3.28 14.06
CA ALA A 384 6.04 3.10 13.55
C ALA A 384 6.90 2.27 14.50
N ILE A 385 7.96 1.68 13.99
CA ILE A 385 8.94 0.91 14.76
C ILE A 385 10.34 1.50 14.59
N ASP A 386 11.04 1.65 15.71
CA ASP A 386 12.48 1.90 15.79
C ASP A 386 13.17 0.58 16.15
N HIS A 387 13.75 -0.08 15.16
CA HIS A 387 14.45 -1.36 15.37
C HIS A 387 15.65 -1.26 16.28
N ALA A 388 16.39 -0.14 16.18
CA ALA A 388 17.60 0.04 16.98
C ALA A 388 17.29 0.08 18.48
N ARG A 389 16.08 0.54 18.83
CA ARG A 389 15.58 0.57 20.21
C ARG A 389 14.60 -0.54 20.54
N GLY A 390 14.00 -1.18 19.50
CA GLY A 390 12.93 -2.15 19.67
C GLY A 390 11.64 -1.51 20.21
N GLU A 391 11.40 -0.26 19.87
CA GLU A 391 10.28 0.54 20.39
C GLU A 391 9.26 0.81 19.29
N PHE A 392 7.97 0.66 19.64
CA PHE A 392 6.86 1.10 18.81
C PHE A 392 6.39 2.46 19.28
N TYR A 393 6.09 3.35 18.34
CA TYR A 393 5.57 4.67 18.66
C TYR A 393 4.48 5.11 17.67
N PRO A 394 3.49 5.92 18.12
CA PRO A 394 2.49 6.46 17.21
C PRO A 394 3.14 7.52 16.31
N HIS A 395 2.87 7.42 15.01
CA HIS A 395 3.33 8.37 14.02
C HIS A 395 2.13 8.98 13.30
N THR A 396 2.21 10.26 12.97
CA THR A 396 1.14 10.99 12.28
C THR A 396 1.75 11.93 11.26
N ASP A 397 1.36 11.78 10.00
CA ASP A 397 1.69 12.68 8.91
C ASP A 397 0.47 13.50 8.51
N THR A 398 0.68 14.72 8.07
CA THR A 398 -0.35 15.54 7.45
C THR A 398 -0.16 15.52 5.94
N LEU A 399 -1.16 15.03 5.23
CA LEU A 399 -1.18 14.87 3.77
C LEU A 399 -1.85 16.06 3.07
N GLY A 400 -2.63 16.84 3.81
CA GLY A 400 -3.35 17.99 3.27
C GLY A 400 -4.26 18.65 4.27
N THR A 401 -4.90 19.73 3.85
CA THR A 401 -5.81 20.51 4.68
C THR A 401 -7.09 20.84 3.89
N VAL A 402 -8.24 20.60 4.51
CA VAL A 402 -9.53 21.05 4.03
C VAL A 402 -9.91 22.32 4.77
N PHE A 403 -10.06 23.42 4.06
CA PHE A 403 -10.49 24.70 4.60
C PHE A 403 -12.01 24.82 4.53
N VAL A 404 -12.67 24.69 5.68
CA VAL A 404 -14.13 24.78 5.77
C VAL A 404 -14.53 26.21 6.06
N SER A 405 -15.15 26.87 5.11
CA SER A 405 -15.64 28.24 5.27
C SER A 405 -16.88 28.30 6.16
N GLY A 406 -17.16 29.48 6.75
CA GLY A 406 -18.39 29.72 7.52
C GLY A 406 -19.66 29.79 6.66
N GLU A 407 -19.53 29.81 5.32
CA GLU A 407 -20.68 29.76 4.42
C GLU A 407 -21.35 28.39 4.49
N ILE A 408 -22.68 28.39 4.46
CA ILE A 408 -23.45 27.15 4.46
C ILE A 408 -23.49 26.59 3.04
N THR A 409 -23.41 25.26 2.92
CA THR A 409 -23.53 24.54 1.66
C THR A 409 -24.74 24.99 0.83
N ALA A 410 -24.57 25.05 -0.50
CA ALA A 410 -25.65 25.42 -1.41
C ALA A 410 -26.66 24.28 -1.63
N ALA A 411 -26.20 23.02 -1.53
CA ALA A 411 -27.02 21.82 -1.64
C ALA A 411 -26.81 20.95 -0.41
N ASP A 412 -27.84 20.77 0.40
CA ASP A 412 -27.76 19.95 1.62
C ASP A 412 -27.93 18.46 1.30
N HIS A 413 -26.84 17.72 1.40
CA HIS A 413 -26.78 16.25 1.25
C HIS A 413 -26.73 15.51 2.60
N SER A 414 -27.10 16.17 3.71
CA SER A 414 -27.04 15.58 5.07
C SER A 414 -27.89 14.32 5.22
N GLU A 415 -29.07 14.27 4.60
CA GLU A 415 -29.96 13.12 4.66
C GLU A 415 -29.37 11.92 3.93
N THR A 416 -28.88 12.08 2.70
CA THR A 416 -28.25 11.00 1.92
C THR A 416 -26.95 10.55 2.56
N PHE A 417 -26.13 11.48 3.05
CA PHE A 417 -24.93 11.16 3.82
C PHE A 417 -25.26 10.42 5.12
N GLY A 418 -26.34 10.80 5.83
CA GLY A 418 -26.79 10.17 7.08
C GLY A 418 -27.24 8.72 6.90
N ARG A 419 -27.79 8.41 5.73
CA ARG A 419 -28.30 7.08 5.40
C ARG A 419 -27.16 6.15 5.01
N LEU A 420 -27.17 4.92 5.57
CA LEU A 420 -26.34 3.81 5.09
C LEU A 420 -27.16 3.03 4.06
N ARG A 421 -26.86 3.28 2.80
CA ARG A 421 -27.58 2.69 1.66
C ARG A 421 -27.24 1.21 1.55
N GLU A 422 -28.25 0.37 1.36
CA GLU A 422 -28.09 -1.02 0.95
C GLU A 422 -28.11 -1.11 -0.57
N HIS A 423 -27.21 -1.95 -1.11
CA HIS A 423 -27.02 -2.11 -2.54
C HIS A 423 -27.51 -3.48 -2.99
N SER A 424 -28.80 -3.55 -3.33
CA SER A 424 -29.48 -4.81 -3.66
C SER A 424 -28.87 -5.54 -4.86
N GLU A 425 -28.31 -4.81 -5.82
CA GLU A 425 -27.60 -5.37 -6.98
C GLU A 425 -26.30 -6.07 -6.57
N VAL A 426 -25.54 -5.49 -5.63
CA VAL A 426 -24.33 -6.08 -5.07
C VAL A 426 -24.69 -7.31 -4.22
N GLN A 427 -25.73 -7.18 -3.39
CA GLN A 427 -26.24 -8.30 -2.57
C GLN A 427 -26.67 -9.47 -3.48
N ALA A 428 -27.38 -9.20 -4.58
CA ALA A 428 -27.81 -10.23 -5.53
C ALA A 428 -26.63 -10.92 -6.23
N ASP A 429 -25.59 -10.16 -6.58
CA ASP A 429 -24.38 -10.72 -7.18
C ASP A 429 -23.60 -11.60 -6.18
N ILE A 430 -23.47 -11.16 -4.93
CA ILE A 430 -22.80 -11.92 -3.87
C ILE A 430 -23.61 -13.15 -3.48
N GLU A 431 -24.96 -13.09 -3.49
CA GLU A 431 -25.82 -14.22 -3.16
C GLU A 431 -25.61 -15.43 -4.06
N ARG A 432 -25.21 -15.24 -5.33
CA ARG A 432 -24.84 -16.33 -6.25
C ARG A 432 -23.72 -17.21 -5.70
N VAL A 433 -22.78 -16.60 -4.98
CA VAL A 433 -21.58 -17.28 -4.48
C VAL A 433 -21.68 -17.61 -2.98
N ARG A 434 -22.73 -17.16 -2.30
CA ARG A 434 -22.96 -17.44 -0.87
C ARG A 434 -22.97 -18.93 -0.48
N PRO A 435 -23.46 -19.88 -1.32
CA PRO A 435 -23.39 -21.31 -1.02
C PRO A 435 -21.96 -21.86 -0.85
N TYR A 436 -20.95 -21.11 -1.28
CA TYR A 436 -19.54 -21.49 -1.16
C TYR A 436 -18.86 -20.97 0.11
N PHE A 437 -19.50 -20.09 0.89
CA PHE A 437 -18.90 -19.41 2.04
C PHE A 437 -18.47 -20.38 3.15
N ASP A 438 -19.27 -21.41 3.42
CA ASP A 438 -19.06 -22.36 4.52
C ASP A 438 -18.18 -23.57 4.11
N ARG A 439 -17.74 -23.62 2.86
CA ARG A 439 -16.86 -24.71 2.38
C ARG A 439 -15.46 -24.54 3.00
N PRO A 440 -14.75 -25.65 3.25
CA PRO A 440 -13.35 -25.56 3.59
C PRO A 440 -12.57 -24.92 2.42
N PRO A 441 -11.39 -24.31 2.69
CA PRO A 441 -10.55 -23.79 1.63
C PRO A 441 -10.15 -24.88 0.62
N ASP A 442 -10.29 -24.57 -0.67
CA ASP A 442 -9.88 -25.45 -1.75
C ASP A 442 -8.37 -25.40 -1.95
N ARG A 443 -7.76 -24.28 -1.62
CA ARG A 443 -6.31 -24.00 -1.69
C ARG A 443 -5.84 -23.19 -0.50
N GLY A 444 -4.55 -23.28 -0.20
CA GLY A 444 -3.91 -22.46 0.82
C GLY A 444 -2.55 -21.97 0.37
N LEU A 445 -2.25 -20.72 0.67
CA LEU A 445 -0.92 -20.14 0.48
C LEU A 445 -0.36 -19.70 1.83
N VAL A 446 0.90 -20.03 2.06
CA VAL A 446 1.66 -19.51 3.19
C VAL A 446 2.55 -18.38 2.70
N LEU A 447 2.41 -17.19 3.28
CA LEU A 447 3.24 -16.04 2.97
C LEU A 447 4.48 -16.12 3.86
N THR A 448 5.62 -16.44 3.28
CA THR A 448 6.86 -16.64 4.02
C THR A 448 8.08 -16.38 3.15
N MET A 449 9.26 -16.43 3.74
CA MET A 449 10.50 -16.24 3.01
C MET A 449 11.48 -17.36 3.27
N ARG A 450 12.38 -17.54 2.34
CA ARG A 450 13.53 -18.43 2.42
C ARG A 450 14.80 -17.59 2.39
N ALA A 451 15.66 -17.78 3.37
CA ALA A 451 16.98 -17.18 3.38
C ALA A 451 18.04 -18.28 3.20
N ARG A 452 18.93 -18.07 2.24
CA ARG A 452 20.09 -18.95 1.99
C ARG A 452 21.34 -18.12 2.15
N GLY A 453 22.36 -18.69 2.81
CA GLY A 453 23.66 -18.07 2.94
C GLY A 453 23.77 -16.91 3.94
N LEU A 454 22.68 -16.50 4.59
CA LEU A 454 22.74 -15.47 5.62
C LEU A 454 23.49 -15.99 6.85
N LEU A 455 24.37 -15.14 7.38
CA LEU A 455 25.12 -15.44 8.60
C LEU A 455 24.17 -15.61 9.79
N ILE A 456 24.54 -16.53 10.71
CA ILE A 456 23.73 -16.83 11.89
C ILE A 456 23.36 -15.59 12.70
N PRO A 457 24.27 -14.62 12.98
CA PRO A 457 23.93 -13.43 13.73
C PRO A 457 22.83 -12.59 13.07
N ILE A 458 22.85 -12.46 11.74
CA ILE A 458 21.80 -11.72 11.00
C ILE A 458 20.46 -12.43 11.14
N ARG A 459 20.43 -13.75 10.96
CA ARG A 459 19.23 -14.55 11.14
C ARG A 459 18.64 -14.44 12.54
N GLN A 460 19.50 -14.39 13.56
CA GLN A 460 19.08 -14.22 14.96
C GLN A 460 18.51 -12.83 15.20
N MET A 461 19.11 -11.80 14.63
CA MET A 461 18.62 -10.42 14.73
C MET A 461 17.25 -10.25 14.06
N MET A 462 17.09 -10.78 12.87
CA MET A 462 15.82 -10.74 12.15
C MET A 462 14.70 -11.51 12.85
N ALA A 463 15.03 -12.56 13.61
CA ALA A 463 14.06 -13.35 14.36
C ALA A 463 13.49 -12.64 15.60
N ILE A 464 14.05 -11.52 16.01
CA ILE A 464 13.60 -10.77 17.20
C ILE A 464 12.36 -9.90 16.86
N ASP A 465 12.17 -9.54 15.60
CA ASP A 465 11.11 -8.63 15.15
C ASP A 465 9.74 -9.30 14.96
N THR A 466 9.45 -10.37 15.69
CA THR A 466 8.25 -11.19 15.45
C THR A 466 6.98 -10.71 16.14
N LEU A 467 7.01 -9.61 16.90
CA LEU A 467 5.92 -9.22 17.78
C LEU A 467 5.45 -7.77 17.54
N TYR A 468 4.99 -7.43 16.37
CA TYR A 468 4.38 -6.12 16.16
C TYR A 468 2.91 -6.20 15.72
N VAL A 469 2.17 -5.18 16.09
CA VAL A 469 0.75 -5.06 15.75
C VAL A 469 0.62 -4.27 14.44
N PRO A 470 0.07 -4.86 13.38
CA PRO A 470 -0.11 -4.15 12.12
C PRO A 470 -1.18 -3.03 12.24
N PRO A 471 -1.12 -2.00 11.40
CA PRO A 471 -0.06 -1.73 10.44
C PRO A 471 1.16 -1.11 11.11
N VAL A 472 2.34 -1.54 10.71
CA VAL A 472 3.61 -1.01 11.21
C VAL A 472 4.40 -0.44 10.05
N GLU A 473 4.95 0.74 10.24
CA GLU A 473 5.85 1.39 9.32
C GLU A 473 7.28 1.35 9.87
N TRP A 474 8.23 1.03 8.99
CA TRP A 474 9.64 1.05 9.28
C TRP A 474 10.18 2.46 9.02
N ASN A 475 10.83 3.06 9.99
CA ASN A 475 11.39 4.41 9.86
C ASN A 475 12.91 4.43 9.69
N GLU A 476 13.51 3.27 9.56
CA GLU A 476 14.95 3.09 9.43
C GLU A 476 15.28 1.94 8.49
N THR A 477 16.49 1.97 7.95
CA THR A 477 17.03 0.87 7.14
C THR A 477 17.71 -0.18 8.04
N MET A 478 18.03 -1.33 7.44
CA MET A 478 18.81 -2.39 8.09
C MET A 478 20.25 -2.42 7.53
N PRO A 479 21.14 -1.49 7.92
CA PRO A 479 22.45 -1.30 7.27
C PRO A 479 23.31 -2.57 7.24
N MET A 480 23.16 -3.45 8.23
CA MET A 480 23.88 -4.71 8.28
C MET A 480 23.49 -5.63 7.11
N MET A 481 22.24 -5.61 6.68
CA MET A 481 21.80 -6.37 5.51
C MET A 481 22.45 -5.84 4.23
N ASN A 482 22.58 -4.54 4.09
CA ASN A 482 23.25 -3.91 2.94
C ASN A 482 24.73 -4.31 2.83
N TRP A 483 25.38 -4.64 3.95
CA TRP A 483 26.79 -5.04 3.94
C TRP A 483 27.00 -6.54 3.75
N LEU A 484 26.08 -7.36 4.20
CA LEU A 484 26.29 -8.80 4.32
C LEU A 484 25.51 -9.61 3.29
N SER A 485 24.70 -8.95 2.47
CA SER A 485 23.88 -9.59 1.47
C SER A 485 23.79 -8.75 0.20
N THR A 486 23.53 -9.41 -0.91
CA THR A 486 23.27 -8.76 -2.19
C THR A 486 21.77 -8.67 -2.49
N GLY A 487 20.91 -9.09 -1.55
CA GLY A 487 19.47 -9.29 -1.77
C GLY A 487 19.14 -10.64 -2.43
N MET A 488 20.14 -11.34 -2.95
CA MET A 488 19.95 -12.66 -3.59
C MET A 488 19.79 -13.80 -2.57
N GLU A 489 20.22 -13.58 -1.35
CA GLU A 489 20.11 -14.52 -0.23
C GLU A 489 18.70 -14.63 0.31
N VAL A 490 17.85 -13.65 0.02
CA VAL A 490 16.46 -13.58 0.44
C VAL A 490 15.56 -13.90 -0.73
N THR A 491 14.60 -14.79 -0.53
CA THR A 491 13.58 -15.13 -1.51
C THR A 491 12.24 -15.21 -0.80
N TRP A 492 11.34 -14.31 -1.14
CA TRP A 492 9.94 -14.43 -0.76
C TRP A 492 9.28 -15.54 -1.55
N ILE A 493 8.44 -16.32 -0.91
CA ILE A 493 7.78 -17.47 -1.53
C ILE A 493 6.35 -17.62 -1.03
N LEU A 494 5.53 -18.22 -1.89
CA LEU A 494 4.14 -18.56 -1.63
C LEU A 494 3.96 -20.08 -1.78
N PRO A 495 4.36 -20.91 -0.78
CA PRO A 495 4.14 -22.34 -0.82
C PRO A 495 2.66 -22.68 -0.74
N ASP A 496 2.26 -23.79 -1.38
CA ASP A 496 0.94 -24.37 -1.18
C ASP A 496 0.91 -25.08 0.18
N ALA A 497 -0.01 -24.68 1.04
CA ALA A 497 -0.16 -25.22 2.39
C ALA A 497 -0.46 -26.74 2.39
N ALA A 498 -1.07 -27.27 1.33
CA ALA A 498 -1.43 -28.68 1.22
C ALA A 498 -0.21 -29.60 0.95
N VAL A 499 0.91 -29.04 0.48
CA VAL A 499 2.13 -29.80 0.16
C VAL A 499 3.31 -29.44 1.07
N MET A 500 3.07 -28.62 2.10
CA MET A 500 4.07 -28.32 3.12
C MET A 500 4.17 -29.50 4.12
N GLU A 501 5.29 -30.20 4.07
CA GLU A 501 5.64 -31.23 5.05
C GLU A 501 6.79 -30.73 5.92
N ASP A 502 6.79 -31.12 7.18
CA ASP A 502 7.86 -30.77 8.11
C ASP A 502 9.24 -31.23 7.59
N GLY A 503 10.17 -30.30 7.48
CA GLY A 503 11.56 -30.55 7.07
C GLY A 503 11.79 -30.62 5.55
N GLN A 504 10.77 -30.36 4.72
CA GLN A 504 10.96 -30.24 3.28
C GLN A 504 11.40 -28.82 2.88
N GLU A 505 12.11 -28.75 1.75
CA GLU A 505 12.46 -27.46 1.16
C GLU A 505 11.19 -26.73 0.71
N LEU A 506 10.99 -25.50 1.21
CA LEU A 506 9.88 -24.66 0.79
C LEU A 506 9.98 -24.35 -0.70
N ARG A 507 8.90 -24.59 -1.45
CA ARG A 507 8.78 -24.28 -2.87
C ARG A 507 7.51 -23.50 -3.13
N PRO A 508 7.52 -22.55 -4.10
CA PRO A 508 6.32 -21.85 -4.51
C PRO A 508 5.22 -22.81 -4.94
N ALA A 509 3.97 -22.45 -4.69
CA ALA A 509 2.84 -23.17 -5.27
C ALA A 509 2.93 -23.14 -6.80
N MET A 510 2.66 -24.27 -7.43
CA MET A 510 2.81 -24.42 -8.87
C MET A 510 1.65 -25.22 -9.47
N GLY A 511 1.33 -24.89 -10.71
CA GLY A 511 0.43 -25.71 -11.52
C GLY A 511 -1.04 -25.61 -11.12
N TRP A 512 -1.47 -24.57 -10.42
CA TRP A 512 -2.88 -24.35 -10.15
C TRP A 512 -3.64 -24.14 -11.46
N ARG A 513 -4.69 -24.92 -11.63
CA ARG A 513 -5.57 -24.85 -12.80
C ARG A 513 -7.02 -24.83 -12.34
N PHE A 514 -7.78 -23.98 -12.96
CA PHE A 514 -9.20 -23.78 -12.74
C PHE A 514 -9.91 -23.70 -14.10
N THR A 515 -11.21 -23.79 -14.07
CA THR A 515 -12.08 -23.60 -15.25
C THR A 515 -12.90 -22.33 -15.05
N GLU A 516 -13.17 -21.64 -16.13
CA GLU A 516 -14.07 -20.47 -16.10
C GLU A 516 -15.42 -20.86 -15.49
N GLY A 517 -15.87 -20.09 -14.50
CA GLY A 517 -17.05 -20.36 -13.70
C GLY A 517 -16.78 -21.07 -12.37
N ASP A 518 -15.55 -21.55 -12.13
CA ASP A 518 -15.19 -22.08 -10.82
C ASP A 518 -15.27 -20.98 -9.74
N VAL A 519 -15.78 -21.36 -8.58
CA VAL A 519 -15.76 -20.52 -7.36
C VAL A 519 -14.85 -21.21 -6.35
N VAL A 520 -13.71 -20.59 -6.07
CA VAL A 520 -12.59 -21.20 -5.34
C VAL A 520 -12.32 -20.44 -4.05
N LYS A 521 -12.33 -21.14 -2.91
CA LYS A 521 -11.94 -20.56 -1.62
C LYS A 521 -10.46 -20.77 -1.39
N ILE A 522 -9.72 -19.67 -1.21
CA ILE A 522 -8.28 -19.69 -0.96
C ILE A 522 -8.01 -19.12 0.43
N ARG A 523 -7.23 -19.84 1.23
CA ARG A 523 -6.73 -19.40 2.52
C ARG A 523 -5.34 -18.82 2.38
N LEU A 524 -5.13 -17.61 2.86
CA LEU A 524 -3.85 -16.92 2.95
C LEU A 524 -3.43 -16.90 4.41
N PHE A 525 -2.25 -17.43 4.71
CA PHE A 525 -1.69 -17.40 6.06
C PHE A 525 -0.34 -16.68 6.01
N ASN A 526 -0.23 -15.58 6.72
CA ASN A 526 1.02 -14.83 6.86
C ASN A 526 1.81 -15.39 8.04
N ASP A 527 2.89 -16.11 7.72
CA ASP A 527 3.68 -16.86 8.70
C ASP A 527 4.43 -15.92 9.67
N PRO A 528 4.02 -15.86 10.96
CA PRO A 528 4.70 -15.02 11.95
C PRO A 528 6.09 -15.55 12.34
N LYS A 529 6.45 -16.75 11.88
CA LYS A 529 7.77 -17.36 12.07
C LYS A 529 8.67 -17.19 10.85
N SER A 530 8.20 -16.48 9.83
CA SER A 530 9.05 -16.05 8.72
C SER A 530 10.27 -15.29 9.26
N LEU A 531 11.38 -15.36 8.56
CA LEU A 531 12.61 -14.71 9.00
C LEU A 531 12.46 -13.20 9.20
N HIS A 532 11.62 -12.57 8.39
CA HIS A 532 11.24 -11.15 8.51
C HIS A 532 9.73 -11.04 8.28
N PRO A 533 8.91 -11.27 9.32
CA PRO A 533 7.46 -11.20 9.16
C PRO A 533 7.02 -9.74 8.99
N MET A 534 6.21 -9.49 7.96
CA MET A 534 5.61 -8.18 7.72
C MET A 534 4.24 -8.32 7.05
N ASN A 535 3.52 -7.22 6.94
CA ASN A 535 2.22 -7.22 6.29
C ASN A 535 2.36 -7.32 4.77
N HIS A 536 1.48 -8.08 4.13
CA HIS A 536 1.52 -8.26 2.68
C HIS A 536 0.17 -7.90 2.06
N PRO A 537 0.12 -6.88 1.18
CA PRO A 537 -1.02 -6.67 0.29
C PRO A 537 -0.96 -7.70 -0.83
N MET A 538 -1.89 -8.67 -0.81
CA MET A 538 -1.95 -9.74 -1.81
C MET A 538 -2.91 -9.37 -2.92
N HIS A 539 -2.43 -9.39 -4.15
CA HIS A 539 -3.14 -8.98 -5.35
C HIS A 539 -3.31 -10.12 -6.34
N LEU A 540 -4.52 -10.24 -6.88
CA LEU A 540 -4.93 -11.26 -7.84
C LEU A 540 -5.25 -10.63 -9.20
N HIS A 541 -4.51 -11.01 -10.23
CA HIS A 541 -4.68 -10.50 -11.58
C HIS A 541 -5.92 -11.08 -12.27
N GLY A 542 -6.62 -10.25 -13.02
CA GLY A 542 -7.65 -10.63 -13.97
C GLY A 542 -8.92 -11.28 -13.38
N GLN A 543 -8.99 -11.48 -12.09
CA GLN A 543 -10.11 -12.06 -11.37
C GLN A 543 -10.59 -11.09 -10.28
N ARG A 544 -11.72 -11.45 -9.63
CA ARG A 544 -12.22 -10.74 -8.45
C ARG A 544 -12.47 -11.71 -7.31
N PHE A 545 -12.41 -11.23 -6.08
CA PHE A 545 -12.68 -12.03 -4.91
C PHE A 545 -13.41 -11.26 -3.81
N LEU A 546 -14.07 -12.01 -2.92
CA LEU A 546 -14.60 -11.51 -1.66
C LEU A 546 -13.65 -11.92 -0.53
N VAL A 547 -13.45 -11.05 0.44
CA VAL A 547 -12.80 -11.41 1.71
C VAL A 547 -13.88 -11.88 2.66
N LEU A 548 -13.91 -13.18 2.96
CA LEU A 548 -14.97 -13.78 3.76
C LEU A 548 -14.70 -13.74 5.26
N GLU A 549 -13.43 -13.96 5.62
CA GLU A 549 -13.06 -14.19 7.02
C GLU A 549 -11.61 -13.73 7.25
N GLN A 550 -11.37 -13.15 8.41
CA GLN A 550 -10.04 -12.88 8.92
C GLN A 550 -9.92 -13.40 10.35
N ASP A 551 -8.92 -14.25 10.61
CA ASP A 551 -8.64 -14.86 11.93
C ASP A 551 -9.85 -15.58 12.57
N GLY A 552 -10.66 -16.24 11.75
CA GLY A 552 -11.86 -16.93 12.18
C GLY A 552 -13.07 -16.03 12.41
N VAL A 553 -12.94 -14.73 12.14
CA VAL A 553 -14.05 -13.77 12.24
C VAL A 553 -14.57 -13.46 10.83
N ARG A 554 -15.85 -13.72 10.61
CA ARG A 554 -16.53 -13.38 9.36
C ARG A 554 -16.62 -11.87 9.19
N LEU A 555 -16.40 -11.42 7.96
CA LEU A 555 -16.63 -10.04 7.58
C LEU A 555 -18.11 -9.85 7.18
N ASN A 556 -18.64 -8.72 7.56
CA ASN A 556 -19.95 -8.23 7.15
C ASN A 556 -19.74 -7.14 6.08
N ASP A 557 -20.81 -6.80 5.36
CA ASP A 557 -20.79 -5.73 4.37
C ASP A 557 -19.66 -5.95 3.32
N LEU A 558 -19.81 -7.05 2.56
CA LEU A 558 -18.81 -7.51 1.61
C LEU A 558 -18.71 -6.59 0.37
N VAL A 559 -17.56 -6.60 -0.27
CA VAL A 559 -17.27 -5.90 -1.52
C VAL A 559 -16.33 -6.75 -2.38
N TRP A 560 -16.51 -6.71 -3.69
CA TRP A 560 -15.57 -7.33 -4.62
C TRP A 560 -14.24 -6.59 -4.61
N ARG A 561 -13.16 -7.37 -4.56
CA ARG A 561 -11.78 -6.86 -4.47
C ARG A 561 -10.87 -7.59 -5.44
N ASP A 562 -9.72 -7.00 -5.68
CA ASP A 562 -8.56 -7.63 -6.31
C ASP A 562 -7.32 -7.63 -5.41
N THR A 563 -7.35 -6.85 -4.33
CA THR A 563 -6.23 -6.71 -3.40
C THR A 563 -6.71 -6.80 -1.94
N VAL A 564 -6.00 -7.59 -1.12
CA VAL A 564 -6.29 -7.74 0.31
C VAL A 564 -5.02 -7.67 1.14
N LEU A 565 -5.05 -6.87 2.21
CA LEU A 565 -3.98 -6.85 3.20
C LEU A 565 -4.05 -8.11 4.08
N VAL A 566 -2.94 -8.84 4.18
CA VAL A 566 -2.78 -9.99 5.08
C VAL A 566 -1.78 -9.62 6.18
N PRO A 567 -2.26 -9.24 7.37
CA PRO A 567 -1.39 -8.86 8.48
C PRO A 567 -0.51 -10.02 8.99
N VAL A 568 0.58 -9.68 9.67
CA VAL A 568 1.47 -10.67 10.30
C VAL A 568 0.71 -11.60 11.24
N GLY A 569 0.89 -12.90 11.07
CA GLY A 569 0.25 -13.94 11.89
C GLY A 569 -1.23 -14.15 11.61
N SER A 570 -1.80 -13.38 10.68
CA SER A 570 -3.22 -13.49 10.33
C SER A 570 -3.47 -14.55 9.27
N THR A 571 -4.68 -15.08 9.33
CA THR A 571 -5.29 -15.95 8.32
C THR A 571 -6.43 -15.22 7.65
N VAL A 572 -6.42 -15.13 6.33
CA VAL A 572 -7.48 -14.48 5.53
C VAL A 572 -8.03 -15.48 4.53
N ASP A 573 -9.35 -15.69 4.55
CA ASP A 573 -10.05 -16.52 3.56
C ASP A 573 -10.67 -15.63 2.49
N ILE A 574 -10.25 -15.82 1.24
CA ILE A 574 -10.83 -15.17 0.06
C ILE A 574 -11.63 -16.17 -0.77
N LEU A 575 -12.71 -15.70 -1.38
CA LEU A 575 -13.52 -16.47 -2.33
C LEU A 575 -13.39 -15.85 -3.71
N VAL A 576 -12.73 -16.54 -4.59
CA VAL A 576 -12.40 -16.09 -5.95
C VAL A 576 -13.43 -16.61 -6.93
N GLU A 577 -13.95 -15.72 -7.79
CA GLU A 577 -14.72 -16.09 -8.97
C GLU A 577 -13.77 -16.16 -10.17
N MET A 578 -13.51 -17.37 -10.69
CA MET A 578 -12.64 -17.60 -11.84
C MET A 578 -13.42 -17.29 -13.14
N SER A 579 -13.57 -15.99 -13.43
CA SER A 579 -14.45 -15.51 -14.49
C SER A 579 -13.74 -15.05 -15.76
N ASN A 580 -12.41 -15.04 -15.74
CA ASN A 580 -11.62 -14.52 -16.86
C ASN A 580 -10.55 -15.55 -17.27
N PRO A 581 -10.69 -16.21 -18.43
CA PRO A 581 -9.73 -17.22 -18.92
C PRO A 581 -8.35 -16.62 -19.20
N GLY A 582 -7.29 -17.40 -18.94
CA GLY A 582 -5.92 -17.00 -19.21
C GLY A 582 -4.91 -17.57 -18.22
N VAL A 583 -3.68 -17.08 -18.30
CA VAL A 583 -2.62 -17.36 -17.33
C VAL A 583 -2.40 -16.08 -16.52
N TRP A 584 -2.69 -16.14 -15.24
CA TRP A 584 -2.74 -14.98 -14.37
C TRP A 584 -1.71 -15.09 -13.26
N MET A 585 -1.36 -13.94 -12.66
CA MET A 585 -0.46 -13.85 -11.53
C MET A 585 -1.24 -13.64 -10.23
N PHE A 586 -0.73 -14.20 -9.13
CA PHE A 586 -1.12 -13.88 -7.77
C PHE A 586 0.13 -13.53 -7.00
N ASN A 587 0.24 -12.33 -6.47
CA ASN A 587 1.48 -11.77 -5.92
C ASN A 587 1.24 -10.83 -4.73
N CYS A 588 2.30 -10.56 -4.00
CA CYS A 588 2.34 -9.40 -3.12
C CYS A 588 2.40 -8.12 -3.97
N GLN A 589 1.70 -7.05 -3.57
CA GLN A 589 1.71 -5.78 -4.30
C GLN A 589 2.93 -4.91 -3.98
N ILE A 590 3.77 -5.31 -3.01
CA ILE A 590 5.07 -4.68 -2.77
C ILE A 590 6.02 -5.10 -3.90
N PRO A 591 6.46 -4.18 -4.79
CA PRO A 591 7.23 -4.55 -5.99
C PRO A 591 8.57 -5.21 -5.67
N GLU A 592 9.24 -4.81 -4.59
CA GLU A 592 10.48 -5.42 -4.12
C GLU A 592 10.29 -6.88 -3.74
N HIS A 593 9.15 -7.24 -3.16
CA HIS A 593 8.81 -8.63 -2.85
C HIS A 593 8.52 -9.44 -4.11
N VAL A 594 7.84 -8.84 -5.09
CA VAL A 594 7.64 -9.48 -6.41
C VAL A 594 8.98 -9.76 -7.07
N GLY A 595 9.87 -8.76 -7.08
CA GLY A 595 11.21 -8.87 -7.64
C GLY A 595 12.07 -9.96 -6.97
N THR A 596 11.77 -10.28 -5.71
CA THR A 596 12.44 -11.33 -4.93
C THR A 596 11.64 -12.62 -4.79
N GLY A 597 10.54 -12.78 -5.55
CA GLY A 597 9.86 -14.06 -5.78
C GLY A 597 8.49 -14.26 -5.14
N MET A 598 7.89 -13.21 -4.51
CA MET A 598 6.58 -13.33 -3.86
C MET A 598 5.43 -13.32 -4.86
N SER A 599 5.43 -14.30 -5.73
CA SER A 599 4.41 -14.48 -6.76
C SER A 599 4.25 -15.94 -7.16
N ILE A 600 3.06 -16.29 -7.64
CA ILE A 600 2.76 -17.53 -8.34
C ILE A 600 1.96 -17.22 -9.59
N SER A 601 1.97 -18.15 -10.55
CA SER A 601 1.07 -18.12 -11.69
C SER A 601 0.06 -19.26 -11.60
N PHE A 602 -1.16 -19.00 -12.08
CA PHE A 602 -2.23 -19.97 -12.18
C PHE A 602 -2.93 -19.83 -13.53
N ARG A 603 -3.67 -20.87 -13.92
CA ARG A 603 -4.37 -20.89 -15.19
C ARG A 603 -5.87 -21.06 -14.99
N VAL A 604 -6.65 -20.29 -15.73
CA VAL A 604 -8.09 -20.45 -15.89
C VAL A 604 -8.34 -20.88 -17.34
N ASP A 605 -8.78 -22.11 -17.51
CA ASP A 605 -9.16 -22.63 -18.84
C ASP A 605 -10.57 -22.13 -19.18
N PRO A 606 -10.88 -21.84 -20.45
CA PRO A 606 -12.24 -21.48 -20.87
C PRO A 606 -13.25 -22.56 -20.47
N ALA A 607 -14.49 -22.14 -20.21
CA ALA A 607 -15.60 -23.09 -20.01
C ALA A 607 -15.74 -23.99 -21.26
N PRO A 608 -16.09 -25.30 -21.08
CA PRO A 608 -16.21 -26.28 -22.17
C PRO A 608 -17.33 -25.96 -23.17
#